data_8c7c5c9de7f0b603da7753f11095266e
#
_entry.id   8c7c5c9de7f0b603da7753f11095266e
#
_cell.length_a   1.000
_cell.length_b   1.000
_cell.length_c   1.000
_cell.angle_alpha   90.00
_cell.angle_beta   90.00
_cell.angle_gamma   90.00
#
_symmetry.space_group_name_H-M   'P 1'
#
loop_
_entity.id
_entity.type
_entity.pdbx_description
1 polymer ?
#
loop_
_entity_poly.entity_id
_entity_poly.type
_entity_poly.pdbx_seq_one_letter_code
_entity_poly.pdbx_strand_id
1 'polypeptide(L)'
;MAKVKRDISYLNKDFGDFRNQLINFSKTYFPTTYTDFSPASPGMMFMEQASYVGDVLSFYLDNQLQETFIQYARQTNNLFDLAYMFGYTPKVTSLATTQLDIFQIVPAKTIGTGSLPDFSYALDFPENTEVTGDGQTFTIQDNIDFTVSSSQDPTLITVAQVNGATPTYYLLNKKRNATSGDIQTTTFSFGEHQEFPTVDLQGTSIAQILDVFDSDGNEWYQVSALGQDSVYDKIKNTNVNDPNNSNGEEDTPYILQLKQVQRRFATRFIDNTTLQIQFGSGNAEANDEEIIPNPHNVGLGLPYTQDKLTTAYSPTNFIFTNTYGIAPSNTTLTVRYITGGGVASNVAANTLTNVDTTNTTFIQPTLNASLAQYVFNSVAVNNAGAATGGADGDSTEELRQNTISSYGTQLRNVTADDYLVRTLSMPSNFGSISKAHVQKPLNANSNTTLEIYTLSYDLN
;
A
#
# COMPACT_ATOMS: atom_id res chain seq x y z
N MET A 1 -5.89 -33.56 -8.14
CA MET A 1 -5.86 -33.90 -9.59
C MET A 1 -4.74 -33.08 -10.20
N ALA A 2 -3.71 -33.71 -10.78
CA ALA A 2 -2.66 -32.96 -11.46
C ALA A 2 -3.26 -32.22 -12.68
N LYS A 3 -3.22 -30.88 -12.65
CA LYS A 3 -3.59 -30.04 -13.78
C LYS A 3 -2.65 -30.39 -14.96
N VAL A 4 -3.18 -30.96 -16.00
CA VAL A 4 -2.42 -31.15 -17.24
C VAL A 4 -2.09 -29.77 -17.77
N LYS A 5 -0.83 -29.37 -17.66
CA LYS A 5 -0.31 -28.15 -18.27
C LYS A 5 -0.46 -28.31 -19.78
N ARG A 6 -1.40 -27.61 -20.40
CA ARG A 6 -1.47 -27.49 -21.84
C ARG A 6 -0.48 -26.42 -22.24
N ASP A 7 0.62 -26.81 -22.82
CA ASP A 7 1.50 -25.88 -23.52
C ASP A 7 0.80 -25.46 -24.83
N ILE A 8 0.68 -24.16 -25.03
CA ILE A 8 0.15 -23.60 -26.26
C ILE A 8 1.30 -23.51 -27.26
N SER A 9 1.22 -24.25 -28.36
CA SER A 9 2.12 -24.10 -29.49
C SER A 9 1.34 -23.50 -30.64
N TYR A 10 1.62 -22.25 -30.97
CA TYR A 10 0.98 -21.55 -32.09
C TYR A 10 1.72 -21.75 -33.41
N LEU A 11 3.01 -22.03 -33.33
CA LEU A 11 3.86 -22.38 -34.44
C LEU A 11 4.22 -23.87 -34.35
N ASN A 12 3.42 -24.72 -34.91
CA ASN A 12 3.62 -26.16 -34.85
C ASN A 12 4.74 -26.58 -35.81
N LYS A 13 5.93 -26.01 -35.63
CA LYS A 13 7.11 -26.21 -36.48
C LYS A 13 8.30 -26.50 -35.56
N ASP A 14 8.75 -27.73 -35.64
CA ASP A 14 9.96 -28.20 -35.02
C ASP A 14 11.14 -28.20 -36.02
N PHE A 15 12.33 -28.55 -35.53
CA PHE A 15 13.51 -28.69 -36.37
C PHE A 15 13.28 -29.56 -37.62
N GLY A 16 12.56 -30.65 -37.47
CA GLY A 16 12.24 -31.58 -38.58
C GLY A 16 11.38 -30.92 -39.67
N ASP A 17 10.39 -30.13 -39.25
CA ASP A 17 9.51 -29.41 -40.16
C ASP A 17 10.26 -28.32 -40.94
N PHE A 18 11.08 -27.52 -40.26
CA PHE A 18 11.92 -26.50 -40.89
C PHE A 18 12.91 -27.15 -41.88
N ARG A 19 13.55 -28.24 -41.49
CA ARG A 19 14.47 -29.00 -42.35
C ARG A 19 13.75 -29.50 -43.61
N ASN A 20 12.62 -30.14 -43.47
CA ASN A 20 11.84 -30.66 -44.57
C ASN A 20 11.36 -29.54 -45.51
N GLN A 21 10.93 -28.40 -44.97
CA GLN A 21 10.57 -27.25 -45.78
C GLN A 21 11.71 -26.67 -46.57
N LEU A 22 12.89 -26.52 -45.97
CA LEU A 22 14.10 -26.05 -46.67
C LEU A 22 14.56 -27.00 -47.77
N ILE A 23 14.48 -28.30 -47.53
CA ILE A 23 14.75 -29.32 -48.56
C ILE A 23 13.76 -29.22 -49.72
N ASN A 24 12.46 -29.11 -49.41
CA ASN A 24 11.42 -28.99 -50.44
C ASN A 24 11.55 -27.66 -51.21
N PHE A 25 11.85 -26.58 -50.52
CA PHE A 25 12.13 -25.28 -51.15
C PHE A 25 13.32 -25.38 -52.10
N SER A 26 14.43 -25.97 -51.68
CA SER A 26 15.63 -26.15 -52.50
C SER A 26 15.34 -27.03 -53.71
N LYS A 27 14.58 -28.14 -53.58
CA LYS A 27 14.18 -29.00 -54.69
C LYS A 27 13.26 -28.28 -55.70
N THR A 28 12.44 -27.34 -55.20
CA THR A 28 11.48 -26.63 -56.05
C THR A 28 12.13 -25.47 -56.81
N TYR A 29 12.97 -24.68 -56.16
CA TYR A 29 13.52 -23.45 -56.74
C TYR A 29 14.92 -23.58 -57.25
N PHE A 30 15.71 -24.60 -56.80
CA PHE A 30 17.08 -24.82 -57.20
C PHE A 30 17.35 -26.27 -57.70
N PRO A 31 16.45 -26.86 -58.55
CA PRO A 31 16.49 -28.28 -58.87
C PRO A 31 17.75 -28.72 -59.64
N THR A 32 18.39 -27.78 -60.34
CA THR A 32 19.60 -28.07 -61.13
C THR A 32 20.88 -27.57 -60.43
N THR A 33 20.77 -26.67 -59.45
CA THR A 33 21.91 -26.03 -58.81
C THR A 33 22.37 -26.79 -57.56
N TYR A 34 21.40 -27.42 -56.85
CA TYR A 34 21.66 -28.18 -55.66
C TYR A 34 20.89 -29.49 -55.67
N THR A 35 21.60 -30.61 -55.81
CA THR A 35 21.03 -31.96 -55.96
C THR A 35 21.47 -32.95 -54.86
N ASP A 36 22.46 -32.58 -54.05
CA ASP A 36 23.01 -33.47 -53.00
C ASP A 36 22.39 -33.15 -51.64
N PHE A 37 21.39 -33.92 -51.23
CA PHE A 37 20.70 -33.87 -49.95
C PHE A 37 21.21 -34.94 -48.96
N SER A 38 22.42 -35.45 -49.16
CA SER A 38 23.01 -36.40 -48.21
C SER A 38 23.38 -35.72 -46.91
N PRO A 39 23.31 -36.39 -45.75
CA PRO A 39 23.69 -35.78 -44.43
C PRO A 39 25.14 -35.32 -44.36
N ALA A 40 26.03 -35.82 -45.21
CA ALA A 40 27.44 -35.44 -45.28
C ALA A 40 27.72 -34.23 -46.17
N SER A 41 26.70 -33.72 -46.87
CA SER A 41 26.82 -32.57 -47.77
C SER A 41 26.96 -31.26 -47.00
N PRO A 42 27.92 -30.35 -47.35
CA PRO A 42 28.04 -29.04 -46.76
C PRO A 42 26.75 -28.20 -46.87
N GLY A 43 25.98 -28.34 -47.99
CA GLY A 43 24.72 -27.65 -48.15
C GLY A 43 23.64 -28.14 -47.19
N MET A 44 23.61 -29.44 -46.89
CA MET A 44 22.71 -30.00 -45.88
C MET A 44 23.05 -29.47 -44.49
N MET A 45 24.37 -29.36 -44.18
CA MET A 45 24.81 -28.77 -42.91
C MET A 45 24.28 -27.33 -42.73
N PHE A 46 24.32 -26.49 -43.77
CA PHE A 46 23.78 -25.13 -43.70
C PHE A 46 22.24 -25.13 -43.58
N MET A 47 21.53 -26.05 -44.24
CA MET A 47 20.07 -26.19 -44.09
C MET A 47 19.70 -26.64 -42.68
N GLU A 48 20.46 -27.55 -42.08
CA GLU A 48 20.25 -28.00 -40.71
C GLU A 48 20.54 -26.90 -39.68
N GLN A 49 21.61 -26.09 -39.91
CA GLN A 49 21.86 -24.92 -39.08
C GLN A 49 20.73 -23.88 -39.17
N ALA A 50 20.26 -23.60 -40.41
CA ALA A 50 19.13 -22.69 -40.59
C ALA A 50 17.85 -23.23 -39.94
N SER A 51 17.61 -24.56 -40.04
CA SER A 51 16.48 -25.22 -39.37
C SER A 51 16.56 -25.14 -37.85
N TYR A 52 17.76 -25.31 -37.29
CA TYR A 52 18.00 -25.13 -35.84
C TYR A 52 17.71 -23.71 -35.40
N VAL A 53 18.16 -22.69 -36.12
CA VAL A 53 17.86 -21.29 -35.84
C VAL A 53 16.33 -21.05 -35.92
N GLY A 54 15.66 -21.61 -36.93
CA GLY A 54 14.20 -21.55 -37.06
C GLY A 54 13.46 -22.16 -35.88
N ASP A 55 13.90 -23.31 -35.40
CA ASP A 55 13.33 -24.02 -34.26
C ASP A 55 13.50 -23.20 -32.97
N VAL A 56 14.71 -22.67 -32.71
CA VAL A 56 14.99 -21.79 -31.58
C VAL A 56 14.14 -20.52 -31.61
N LEU A 57 14.01 -19.88 -32.77
CA LEU A 57 13.15 -18.70 -32.91
C LEU A 57 11.67 -19.04 -32.71
N SER A 58 11.19 -20.17 -33.20
CA SER A 58 9.83 -20.65 -32.97
C SER A 58 9.57 -20.88 -31.49
N PHE A 59 10.52 -21.51 -30.78
CA PHE A 59 10.44 -21.70 -29.33
C PHE A 59 10.36 -20.37 -28.57
N TYR A 60 11.20 -19.38 -28.94
CA TYR A 60 11.13 -18.05 -28.31
C TYR A 60 9.81 -17.34 -28.57
N LEU A 61 9.28 -17.42 -29.81
CA LEU A 61 7.98 -16.84 -30.15
C LEU A 61 6.84 -17.47 -29.34
N ASP A 62 6.81 -18.80 -29.25
CA ASP A 62 5.82 -19.53 -28.46
C ASP A 62 5.90 -19.17 -26.98
N ASN A 63 7.12 -19.07 -26.45
CA ASN A 63 7.33 -18.67 -25.07
C ASN A 63 6.87 -17.22 -24.81
N GLN A 64 7.21 -16.28 -25.70
CA GLN A 64 6.76 -14.89 -25.59
C GLN A 64 5.23 -14.80 -25.68
N LEU A 65 4.60 -15.61 -26.54
CA LEU A 65 3.16 -15.64 -26.65
C LEU A 65 2.49 -16.20 -25.39
N GLN A 66 3.09 -17.24 -24.78
CA GLN A 66 2.62 -17.79 -23.50
C GLN A 66 2.68 -16.75 -22.37
N GLU A 67 3.73 -15.93 -22.33
CA GLU A 67 3.89 -14.88 -21.31
C GLU A 67 2.83 -13.76 -21.42
N THR A 68 2.11 -13.62 -22.54
CA THR A 68 1.01 -12.65 -22.67
C THR A 68 -0.30 -13.12 -22.02
N PHE A 69 -0.43 -14.40 -21.70
CA PHE A 69 -1.62 -14.95 -21.08
C PHE A 69 -1.42 -15.23 -19.61
N ILE A 70 -2.24 -14.65 -18.75
CA ILE A 70 -2.16 -14.82 -17.31
C ILE A 70 -2.15 -16.27 -16.84
N GLN A 71 -2.81 -17.17 -17.57
CA GLN A 71 -2.84 -18.59 -17.24
C GLN A 71 -1.50 -19.31 -17.47
N TYR A 72 -0.67 -18.79 -18.38
CA TYR A 72 0.55 -19.44 -18.85
C TYR A 72 1.82 -18.67 -18.52
N ALA A 73 1.71 -17.36 -18.24
CA ALA A 73 2.85 -16.52 -17.86
C ALA A 73 3.60 -17.11 -16.65
N ARG A 74 4.92 -17.14 -16.73
CA ARG A 74 5.82 -17.74 -15.74
C ARG A 74 6.74 -16.72 -15.09
N GLN A 75 7.07 -15.64 -15.84
CA GLN A 75 7.93 -14.58 -15.34
C GLN A 75 7.15 -13.70 -14.37
N THR A 76 7.71 -13.48 -13.18
CA THR A 76 7.06 -12.71 -12.11
C THR A 76 6.73 -11.29 -12.58
N ASN A 77 7.64 -10.63 -13.26
CA ASN A 77 7.43 -9.26 -13.76
C ASN A 77 6.23 -9.18 -14.73
N ASN A 78 6.12 -10.12 -15.65
CA ASN A 78 4.98 -10.18 -16.58
C ASN A 78 3.67 -10.46 -15.84
N LEU A 79 3.70 -11.28 -14.80
CA LEU A 79 2.53 -11.54 -13.97
C LEU A 79 2.09 -10.31 -13.18
N PHE A 80 3.05 -9.51 -12.65
CA PHE A 80 2.75 -8.23 -12.00
C PHE A 80 2.11 -7.27 -12.99
N ASP A 81 2.67 -7.13 -14.19
CA ASP A 81 2.12 -6.28 -15.24
C ASP A 81 0.70 -6.69 -15.64
N LEU A 82 0.46 -7.98 -15.83
CA LEU A 82 -0.86 -8.51 -16.13
C LEU A 82 -1.83 -8.31 -14.95
N ALA A 83 -1.37 -8.45 -13.69
CA ALA A 83 -2.20 -8.21 -12.52
C ALA A 83 -2.71 -6.78 -12.48
N TYR A 84 -1.84 -5.79 -12.66
CA TYR A 84 -2.24 -4.37 -12.74
C TYR A 84 -3.19 -4.11 -13.91
N MET A 85 -2.94 -4.72 -15.08
CA MET A 85 -3.80 -4.58 -16.26
C MET A 85 -5.22 -5.10 -16.00
N PHE A 86 -5.37 -6.14 -15.15
CA PHE A 86 -6.66 -6.68 -14.73
C PHE A 86 -7.23 -6.04 -13.45
N GLY A 87 -6.57 -5.02 -12.89
CA GLY A 87 -7.05 -4.28 -11.73
C GLY A 87 -6.76 -4.95 -10.38
N TYR A 88 -5.80 -5.86 -10.32
CA TYR A 88 -5.30 -6.44 -9.08
C TYR A 88 -3.95 -5.82 -8.70
N THR A 89 -3.81 -5.38 -7.45
CA THR A 89 -2.53 -4.92 -6.90
C THR A 89 -1.82 -6.08 -6.23
N PRO A 90 -0.67 -6.56 -6.76
CA PRO A 90 0.10 -7.64 -6.15
C PRO A 90 0.54 -7.32 -4.73
N LYS A 91 0.50 -8.31 -3.86
CA LYS A 91 1.01 -8.19 -2.49
C LYS A 91 2.43 -8.75 -2.44
N VAL A 92 3.39 -7.93 -2.07
CA VAL A 92 4.79 -8.34 -1.88
C VAL A 92 5.01 -8.86 -0.46
N THR A 93 4.35 -8.26 0.51
CA THR A 93 4.34 -8.65 1.92
C THR A 93 3.06 -8.13 2.55
N SER A 94 2.67 -8.66 3.71
CA SER A 94 1.56 -8.12 4.50
C SER A 94 2.02 -7.91 5.94
N LEU A 95 1.62 -6.78 6.51
CA LEU A 95 1.99 -6.39 7.85
C LEU A 95 1.12 -7.11 8.89
N ALA A 96 1.73 -7.57 9.98
CA ALA A 96 0.98 -8.02 11.14
C ALA A 96 0.43 -6.83 11.91
N THR A 97 -0.73 -7.00 12.50
CA THR A 97 -1.37 -5.98 13.32
C THR A 97 -1.64 -6.50 14.73
N THR A 98 -1.48 -5.63 15.73
CA THR A 98 -1.81 -5.92 17.12
C THR A 98 -2.28 -4.67 17.83
N GLN A 99 -2.96 -4.84 18.96
CA GLN A 99 -3.31 -3.75 19.84
C GLN A 99 -2.34 -3.72 21.02
N LEU A 100 -1.71 -2.57 21.23
CA LEU A 100 -0.79 -2.33 22.33
C LEU A 100 -1.49 -1.62 23.48
N ASP A 101 -1.22 -2.07 24.71
CA ASP A 101 -1.50 -1.37 25.95
C ASP A 101 -0.26 -0.58 26.34
N ILE A 102 -0.37 0.75 26.42
CA ILE A 102 0.73 1.65 26.79
C ILE A 102 0.42 2.23 28.15
N PHE A 103 1.40 2.10 29.06
CA PHE A 103 1.28 2.48 30.46
C PHE A 103 2.26 3.59 30.82
N GLN A 104 1.80 4.50 31.66
CA GLN A 104 2.62 5.55 32.24
C GLN A 104 2.17 5.82 33.66
N ILE A 105 3.10 6.01 34.59
CA ILE A 105 2.81 6.48 35.97
C ILE A 105 2.94 7.99 36.01
N VAL A 106 1.97 8.67 36.57
CA VAL A 106 2.03 10.13 36.82
C VAL A 106 1.83 10.43 38.28
N PRO A 107 2.46 11.51 38.82
CA PRO A 107 2.26 11.92 40.22
C PRO A 107 0.82 12.37 40.44
N ALA A 108 0.42 12.33 41.71
CA ALA A 108 -0.86 12.84 42.15
C ALA A 108 -0.76 14.35 42.44
N LYS A 109 -1.79 15.09 42.01
CA LYS A 109 -1.99 16.50 42.33
C LYS A 109 -3.17 16.64 43.26
N THR A 110 -2.94 17.35 44.38
CA THR A 110 -3.99 17.62 45.35
C THR A 110 -4.88 18.76 44.86
N ILE A 111 -6.20 18.52 44.79
CA ILE A 111 -7.18 19.53 44.44
C ILE A 111 -8.28 19.51 45.53
N GLY A 112 -8.27 20.53 46.41
CA GLY A 112 -9.17 20.58 47.56
C GLY A 112 -8.86 19.44 48.54
N THR A 113 -9.85 18.60 48.83
CA THR A 113 -9.70 17.41 49.70
C THR A 113 -9.41 16.13 48.93
N GLY A 114 -9.39 16.19 47.58
CA GLY A 114 -9.19 15.06 46.70
C GLY A 114 -7.78 15.03 46.08
N SER A 115 -7.47 13.89 45.46
CA SER A 115 -6.27 13.68 44.70
C SER A 115 -6.63 13.23 43.29
N LEU A 116 -6.05 13.85 42.28
CA LEU A 116 -6.22 13.55 40.86
C LEU A 116 -4.86 13.33 40.18
N PRO A 117 -4.79 12.67 39.02
CA PRO A 117 -3.55 12.58 38.25
C PRO A 117 -3.07 13.96 37.83
N ASP A 118 -1.77 14.20 37.90
CA ASP A 118 -1.17 15.42 37.38
C ASP A 118 -0.77 15.21 35.91
N PHE A 119 -1.67 15.55 35.02
CA PHE A 119 -1.46 15.41 33.56
C PHE A 119 -0.37 16.34 33.02
N SER A 120 0.18 17.29 33.79
CA SER A 120 1.35 18.06 33.36
C SER A 120 2.56 17.16 33.10
N TYR A 121 2.62 16.01 33.77
CA TYR A 121 3.65 14.99 33.60
C TYR A 121 3.27 13.92 32.56
N ALA A 122 2.13 14.05 31.89
CA ALA A 122 1.78 13.12 30.83
C ALA A 122 2.73 13.30 29.63
N LEU A 123 3.10 12.18 29.03
CA LEU A 123 3.93 12.13 27.84
C LEU A 123 3.05 12.09 26.60
N ASP A 124 3.51 12.77 25.57
CA ASP A 124 2.95 12.72 24.23
C ASP A 124 3.88 11.87 23.35
N PHE A 125 3.34 10.79 22.78
CA PHE A 125 4.05 9.93 21.85
C PHE A 125 3.57 10.26 20.45
N PRO A 126 4.46 10.63 19.53
CA PRO A 126 4.07 10.89 18.15
C PRO A 126 3.60 9.61 17.45
N GLU A 127 2.83 9.78 16.38
CA GLU A 127 2.57 8.69 15.45
C GLU A 127 3.88 8.12 14.91
N ASN A 128 3.85 6.87 14.48
CA ASN A 128 5.03 6.11 14.04
C ASN A 128 6.09 5.88 15.12
N THR A 129 5.73 5.96 16.41
CA THR A 129 6.60 5.51 17.52
C THR A 129 6.82 4.00 17.40
N GLU A 130 8.08 3.57 17.48
CA GLU A 130 8.46 2.18 17.36
C GLU A 130 8.37 1.43 18.68
N VAL A 131 7.89 0.19 18.60
CA VAL A 131 7.82 -0.77 19.72
C VAL A 131 8.48 -2.06 19.28
N THR A 132 9.40 -2.58 20.06
CA THR A 132 10.16 -3.78 19.71
C THR A 132 9.96 -4.92 20.70
N GLY A 133 10.04 -6.13 20.20
CA GLY A 133 10.00 -7.36 20.98
C GLY A 133 10.08 -8.61 20.08
N ASP A 134 10.66 -9.66 20.60
CA ASP A 134 10.83 -10.93 19.88
C ASP A 134 11.56 -10.79 18.51
N GLY A 135 12.47 -9.78 18.43
CA GLY A 135 13.21 -9.50 17.19
C GLY A 135 12.38 -8.84 16.08
N GLN A 136 11.17 -8.39 16.38
CA GLN A 136 10.29 -7.69 15.45
C GLN A 136 10.06 -6.25 15.92
N THR A 137 9.89 -5.35 14.95
CA THR A 137 9.53 -3.95 15.18
C THR A 137 8.09 -3.71 14.77
N PHE A 138 7.37 -2.95 15.59
CA PHE A 138 6.01 -2.49 15.33
C PHE A 138 5.94 -0.99 15.44
N THR A 139 5.18 -0.35 14.57
CA THR A 139 4.93 1.10 14.58
C THR A 139 3.52 1.40 15.02
N ILE A 140 3.37 2.35 15.95
CA ILE A 140 2.08 2.83 16.45
C ILE A 140 1.45 3.74 15.39
N GLN A 141 0.20 3.46 15.01
CA GLN A 141 -0.46 4.16 13.91
C GLN A 141 -0.93 5.59 14.26
N ASP A 142 -1.35 5.82 15.50
CA ASP A 142 -1.88 7.09 15.94
C ASP A 142 -1.10 7.61 17.18
N ASN A 143 -0.98 8.92 17.33
CA ASN A 143 -0.34 9.52 18.50
C ASN A 143 -1.02 9.09 19.81
N ILE A 144 -0.26 9.17 20.92
CA ILE A 144 -0.76 8.85 22.25
C ILE A 144 -0.72 10.10 23.11
N ASP A 145 -1.87 10.68 23.35
CA ASP A 145 -2.08 11.75 24.32
C ASP A 145 -2.94 11.23 25.49
N PHE A 146 -2.35 11.08 26.66
CA PHE A 146 -3.06 10.59 27.85
C PHE A 146 -4.02 11.62 28.45
N THR A 147 -3.93 12.89 28.07
CA THR A 147 -4.83 13.94 28.57
C THR A 147 -6.21 13.88 27.94
N VAL A 148 -6.30 13.29 26.75
CA VAL A 148 -7.56 13.08 26.03
C VAL A 148 -8.18 11.77 26.48
N SER A 149 -9.44 11.80 26.90
CA SER A 149 -10.22 10.59 27.23
C SER A 149 -11.63 10.73 26.73
N SER A 150 -12.01 9.88 25.81
CA SER A 150 -13.36 9.87 25.19
C SER A 150 -13.98 8.48 25.25
N SER A 151 -15.23 8.36 24.81
CA SER A 151 -15.92 7.08 24.67
C SER A 151 -15.28 6.16 23.63
N GLN A 152 -14.63 6.73 22.62
CA GLN A 152 -13.97 5.99 21.53
C GLN A 152 -12.47 5.77 21.79
N ASP A 153 -11.84 6.64 22.57
CA ASP A 153 -10.43 6.59 22.95
C ASP A 153 -10.23 6.84 24.45
N PRO A 154 -10.61 5.88 25.30
CA PRO A 154 -10.55 6.06 26.73
C PRO A 154 -9.13 5.98 27.27
N THR A 155 -8.76 6.92 28.16
CA THR A 155 -7.60 6.82 29.03
C THR A 155 -8.06 6.20 30.36
N LEU A 156 -7.61 4.97 30.64
CA LEU A 156 -7.90 4.30 31.91
C LEU A 156 -6.98 4.84 32.99
N ILE A 157 -7.57 5.22 34.14
CA ILE A 157 -6.85 5.78 35.27
C ILE A 157 -7.04 4.86 36.47
N THR A 158 -5.95 4.35 37.02
CA THR A 158 -5.95 3.54 38.25
C THR A 158 -4.96 4.07 39.27
N VAL A 159 -5.21 3.84 40.54
CA VAL A 159 -4.26 4.23 41.58
C VAL A 159 -3.08 3.27 41.60
N ALA A 160 -1.88 3.79 41.35
CA ALA A 160 -0.65 2.98 41.33
C ALA A 160 -0.01 2.86 42.75
N GLN A 161 0.00 3.96 43.52
CA GLN A 161 0.59 3.95 44.82
C GLN A 161 -0.19 4.87 45.77
N VAL A 162 -0.26 4.48 47.06
CA VAL A 162 -0.89 5.25 48.12
C VAL A 162 0.08 5.48 49.30
N ASN A 163 -0.08 6.62 49.99
CA ASN A 163 0.53 6.86 51.27
C ASN A 163 -0.61 7.00 52.30
N GLY A 164 -0.80 5.96 53.12
CA GLY A 164 -2.01 5.83 53.93
C GLY A 164 -3.27 5.68 53.06
N ALA A 165 -4.19 6.63 53.16
CA ALA A 165 -5.42 6.66 52.35
C ALA A 165 -5.33 7.58 51.13
N THR A 166 -4.20 8.31 50.95
CA THR A 166 -4.06 9.30 49.87
C THR A 166 -3.25 8.73 48.72
N PRO A 167 -3.77 8.74 47.49
CA PRO A 167 -3.00 8.38 46.31
C PRO A 167 -1.80 9.32 46.12
N THR A 168 -0.65 8.73 45.83
CA THR A 168 0.59 9.46 45.53
C THR A 168 0.96 9.38 44.04
N TYR A 169 0.59 8.28 43.38
CA TYR A 169 0.80 8.07 41.96
C TYR A 169 -0.40 7.38 41.35
N TYR A 170 -0.68 7.72 40.08
CA TYR A 170 -1.69 7.10 39.24
C TYR A 170 -1.04 6.42 38.07
N LEU A 171 -1.59 5.28 37.66
CA LEU A 171 -1.25 4.58 36.42
C LEU A 171 -2.25 4.99 35.35
N LEU A 172 -1.76 5.53 34.26
CA LEU A 172 -2.52 5.79 33.04
C LEU A 172 -2.30 4.62 32.08
N ASN A 173 -3.34 4.18 31.41
CA ASN A 173 -3.29 3.17 30.35
C ASN A 173 -4.10 3.64 29.16
N LYS A 174 -3.51 3.52 27.97
CA LYS A 174 -4.15 3.82 26.71
C LYS A 174 -3.82 2.74 25.69
N LYS A 175 -4.79 2.41 24.82
CA LYS A 175 -4.65 1.41 23.80
C LYS A 175 -4.39 2.03 22.45
N ARG A 176 -3.49 1.43 21.65
CA ARG A 176 -3.21 1.83 20.26
C ARG A 176 -3.03 0.63 19.37
N ASN A 177 -3.45 0.78 18.14
CA ASN A 177 -3.15 -0.20 17.10
C ASN A 177 -1.72 0.02 16.60
N ALA A 178 -1.01 -1.06 16.38
CA ALA A 178 0.33 -1.05 15.83
C ALA A 178 0.43 -2.07 14.69
N THR A 179 1.26 -1.75 13.72
CA THR A 179 1.57 -2.60 12.56
C THR A 179 3.05 -2.97 12.55
N SER A 180 3.35 -4.19 12.13
CA SER A 180 4.75 -4.64 12.02
C SER A 180 5.48 -3.89 10.92
N GLY A 181 6.77 -3.69 11.08
CA GLY A 181 7.70 -3.16 10.09
C GLY A 181 8.59 -2.05 10.61
N ASP A 182 9.73 -1.90 9.94
CA ASP A 182 10.74 -0.89 10.21
C ASP A 182 10.55 0.29 9.25
N ILE A 183 10.67 1.51 9.76
CA ILE A 183 10.62 2.71 8.94
C ILE A 183 11.99 2.94 8.30
N GLN A 184 12.00 2.97 6.97
CA GLN A 184 13.18 3.26 6.18
C GLN A 184 13.03 4.61 5.47
N THR A 185 14.16 5.25 5.20
CA THR A 185 14.19 6.53 4.49
C THR A 185 15.18 6.46 3.33
N THR A 186 14.74 6.88 2.16
CA THR A 186 15.57 6.98 0.96
C THR A 186 15.34 8.31 0.28
N THR A 187 16.38 8.85 -0.34
CA THR A 187 16.31 10.14 -1.06
C THR A 187 16.53 9.94 -2.55
N PHE A 188 15.77 10.68 -3.35
CA PHE A 188 15.89 10.72 -4.82
C PHE A 188 16.09 12.17 -5.27
N SER A 189 17.17 12.43 -6.01
CA SER A 189 17.47 13.78 -6.53
C SER A 189 17.01 13.89 -7.97
N PHE A 190 16.29 14.95 -8.27
CA PHE A 190 15.78 15.29 -9.60
C PHE A 190 16.48 16.55 -10.11
N GLY A 191 16.91 16.49 -11.37
CA GLY A 191 17.48 17.63 -12.09
C GLY A 191 16.39 18.45 -12.82
N GLU A 192 16.71 18.82 -14.07
CA GLU A 192 15.77 19.55 -14.93
C GLU A 192 14.45 18.78 -15.10
N HIS A 193 13.38 19.53 -15.38
CA HIS A 193 12.05 18.99 -15.57
C HIS A 193 12.01 17.86 -16.64
N GLN A 194 11.38 16.77 -16.30
CA GLN A 194 11.08 15.65 -17.19
C GLN A 194 9.59 15.28 -17.06
N GLU A 195 8.97 14.92 -18.16
CA GLU A 195 7.59 14.44 -18.15
C GLU A 195 7.51 13.00 -17.67
N PHE A 196 6.60 12.73 -16.74
CA PHE A 196 6.36 11.39 -16.18
C PHE A 196 7.64 10.69 -15.67
N PRO A 197 8.49 11.36 -14.88
CA PRO A 197 9.68 10.71 -14.36
C PRO A 197 9.29 9.56 -13.43
N THR A 198 10.10 8.52 -13.45
CA THR A 198 9.96 7.35 -12.57
C THR A 198 11.22 7.16 -11.74
N VAL A 199 11.06 6.69 -10.52
CA VAL A 199 12.17 6.24 -9.67
C VAL A 199 11.82 4.87 -9.09
N ASP A 200 12.83 4.03 -8.98
CA ASP A 200 12.68 2.67 -8.48
C ASP A 200 13.22 2.61 -7.05
N LEU A 201 12.33 2.35 -6.10
CA LEU A 201 12.66 2.09 -4.71
C LEU A 201 13.02 0.61 -4.58
N GLN A 202 14.29 0.35 -4.32
CA GLN A 202 14.82 -1.00 -4.14
C GLN A 202 14.75 -1.41 -2.67
N GLY A 203 14.18 -2.57 -2.40
CA GLY A 203 14.13 -3.10 -1.04
C GLY A 203 13.35 -4.42 -0.97
N THR A 204 13.68 -5.23 0.00
CA THR A 204 12.91 -6.46 0.28
C THR A 204 11.72 -6.13 1.17
N SER A 205 10.58 -6.76 0.90
CA SER A 205 9.38 -6.65 1.74
C SER A 205 8.91 -5.21 1.96
N ILE A 206 8.89 -4.39 0.90
CA ILE A 206 8.29 -3.05 0.95
C ILE A 206 6.78 -3.21 1.08
N ALA A 207 6.21 -2.71 2.18
CA ALA A 207 4.77 -2.85 2.44
C ALA A 207 3.98 -1.61 1.99
N GLN A 208 4.44 -0.41 2.34
CA GLN A 208 3.78 0.85 1.98
C GLN A 208 4.75 2.03 2.04
N ILE A 209 4.41 3.09 1.31
CA ILE A 209 5.02 4.42 1.50
C ILE A 209 4.22 5.14 2.59
N LEU A 210 4.92 5.73 3.56
CA LEU A 210 4.32 6.55 4.62
C LEU A 210 4.08 7.97 4.11
N ASP A 211 5.15 8.62 3.70
CA ASP A 211 5.12 9.98 3.19
C ASP A 211 6.30 10.27 2.26
N VAL A 212 6.15 11.33 1.48
CA VAL A 212 7.17 11.83 0.57
C VAL A 212 7.20 13.35 0.69
N PHE A 213 8.37 13.92 1.00
CA PHE A 213 8.59 15.35 1.10
C PHE A 213 9.68 15.80 0.14
N ASP A 214 9.49 16.99 -0.44
CA ASP A 214 10.54 17.63 -1.22
C ASP A 214 11.50 18.47 -0.34
N SER A 215 12.59 18.97 -0.92
CA SER A 215 13.59 19.79 -0.21
C SER A 215 13.02 21.11 0.32
N ASP A 216 11.87 21.56 -0.17
CA ASP A 216 11.18 22.78 0.26
C ASP A 216 10.16 22.49 1.39
N GLY A 217 10.02 21.22 1.78
CA GLY A 217 9.10 20.76 2.82
C GLY A 217 7.67 20.55 2.34
N ASN A 218 7.42 20.55 1.00
CA ASN A 218 6.09 20.25 0.49
C ASN A 218 5.87 18.72 0.46
N GLU A 219 4.69 18.31 0.84
CA GLU A 219 4.25 16.92 0.82
C GLU A 219 3.75 16.50 -0.55
N TRP A 220 4.10 15.28 -0.95
CA TRP A 220 3.65 14.60 -2.15
C TRP A 220 2.72 13.46 -1.78
N TYR A 221 1.55 13.41 -2.42
CA TYR A 221 0.46 12.51 -2.05
C TYR A 221 0.40 11.28 -2.95
N GLN A 222 0.29 10.13 -2.34
CA GLN A 222 0.05 8.88 -3.08
C GLN A 222 -1.40 8.84 -3.57
N VAL A 223 -1.56 8.52 -4.86
CA VAL A 223 -2.86 8.35 -5.50
C VAL A 223 -2.94 7.01 -6.22
N SER A 224 -4.15 6.48 -6.41
CA SER A 224 -4.33 5.22 -7.13
C SER A 224 -4.03 5.34 -8.63
N ALA A 225 -4.22 6.53 -9.20
CA ALA A 225 -3.87 6.86 -10.58
C ALA A 225 -3.53 8.35 -10.67
N LEU A 226 -2.57 8.74 -11.51
CA LEU A 226 -2.15 10.13 -11.66
C LEU A 226 -3.28 11.08 -12.10
N GLY A 227 -4.34 10.56 -12.72
CA GLY A 227 -5.54 11.33 -13.04
C GLY A 227 -6.40 11.72 -11.83
N GLN A 228 -6.18 11.11 -10.66
CA GLN A 228 -6.86 11.47 -9.42
C GLN A 228 -6.19 12.72 -8.83
N ASP A 229 -6.92 13.84 -8.75
CA ASP A 229 -6.41 15.13 -8.27
C ASP A 229 -6.78 15.44 -6.82
N SER A 230 -7.61 14.62 -6.22
CA SER A 230 -8.13 14.83 -4.87
C SER A 230 -7.88 13.63 -3.97
N VAL A 231 -7.47 13.93 -2.74
CA VAL A 231 -7.24 12.96 -1.66
C VAL A 231 -8.02 13.38 -0.43
N TYR A 232 -8.32 12.43 0.45
CA TYR A 232 -8.82 12.74 1.79
C TYR A 232 -7.62 12.92 2.72
N ASP A 233 -7.51 14.11 3.31
CA ASP A 233 -6.49 14.47 4.28
C ASP A 233 -7.08 14.45 5.70
N LYS A 234 -6.31 13.97 6.67
CA LYS A 234 -6.69 13.87 8.07
C LYS A 234 -6.30 15.17 8.77
N ILE A 235 -7.27 16.00 9.11
CA ILE A 235 -7.03 17.25 9.83
C ILE A 235 -7.55 17.16 11.26
N LYS A 236 -6.88 17.88 12.18
CA LYS A 236 -7.29 17.92 13.58
C LYS A 236 -8.68 18.56 13.69
N ASN A 237 -9.56 17.94 14.47
CA ASN A 237 -10.90 18.45 14.74
C ASN A 237 -10.81 19.55 15.79
N THR A 238 -10.81 20.81 15.36
CA THR A 238 -10.77 21.98 16.22
C THR A 238 -11.92 22.94 15.87
N ASN A 239 -12.23 23.88 16.76
CA ASN A 239 -13.25 24.89 16.51
C ASN A 239 -13.02 25.72 15.22
N VAL A 240 -11.78 25.77 14.74
CA VAL A 240 -11.43 26.45 13.49
C VAL A 240 -11.82 25.58 12.28
N ASN A 241 -11.62 24.27 12.37
CA ASN A 241 -11.86 23.33 11.30
C ASN A 241 -13.31 22.82 11.26
N ASP A 242 -13.95 22.72 12.44
CA ASP A 242 -15.36 22.36 12.60
C ASP A 242 -16.08 23.27 13.63
N PRO A 243 -16.48 24.48 13.24
CA PRO A 243 -17.12 25.42 14.15
C PRO A 243 -18.45 24.94 14.75
N ASN A 244 -19.10 23.95 14.09
CA ASN A 244 -20.40 23.44 14.53
C ASN A 244 -20.30 22.31 15.57
N ASN A 245 -19.11 21.77 15.77
CA ASN A 245 -18.86 20.63 16.65
C ASN A 245 -17.76 20.93 17.69
N SER A 246 -17.87 22.06 18.35
CA SER A 246 -16.86 22.54 19.31
C SER A 246 -16.62 21.62 20.51
N ASN A 247 -17.51 20.70 20.79
CA ASN A 247 -17.40 19.73 21.89
C ASN A 247 -17.07 18.31 21.39
N GLY A 248 -16.84 18.12 20.11
CA GLY A 248 -16.59 16.81 19.49
C GLY A 248 -15.13 16.43 19.39
N GLU A 249 -14.20 17.31 19.80
CA GLU A 249 -12.75 17.05 19.72
C GLU A 249 -12.34 15.78 20.48
N GLU A 250 -12.94 15.52 21.64
CA GLU A 250 -12.64 14.36 22.45
C GLU A 250 -13.13 13.05 21.84
N ASP A 251 -14.34 13.06 21.25
CA ASP A 251 -14.93 11.86 20.64
C ASP A 251 -14.49 11.65 19.17
N THR A 252 -14.19 12.75 18.48
CA THR A 252 -13.79 12.72 17.07
C THR A 252 -12.58 13.65 16.87
N PRO A 253 -11.37 13.22 17.26
CA PRO A 253 -10.18 14.09 17.28
C PRO A 253 -9.71 14.50 15.88
N TYR A 254 -10.13 13.78 14.84
CA TYR A 254 -9.77 14.07 13.46
C TYR A 254 -11.00 14.01 12.55
N ILE A 255 -11.01 14.88 11.54
CA ILE A 255 -11.99 14.88 10.46
C ILE A 255 -11.27 14.69 9.13
N LEU A 256 -11.97 14.12 8.15
CA LEU A 256 -11.45 13.96 6.79
C LEU A 256 -11.85 15.16 5.96
N GLN A 257 -10.88 15.85 5.40
CA GLN A 257 -11.07 16.93 4.44
C GLN A 257 -10.66 16.49 3.04
N LEU A 258 -11.48 16.80 2.06
CA LEU A 258 -11.13 16.62 0.66
C LEU A 258 -10.14 17.72 0.25
N LYS A 259 -8.95 17.33 -0.20
CA LYS A 259 -7.87 18.23 -0.61
C LYS A 259 -7.53 17.97 -2.07
N GLN A 260 -7.46 19.03 -2.87
CA GLN A 260 -6.88 18.93 -4.21
C GLN A 260 -5.35 18.96 -4.12
N VAL A 261 -4.71 18.01 -4.79
CA VAL A 261 -3.26 17.82 -4.74
C VAL A 261 -2.66 17.86 -6.14
N GLN A 262 -1.76 18.81 -6.34
CA GLN A 262 -0.96 18.93 -7.57
C GLN A 262 0.29 18.04 -7.47
N ARG A 263 0.91 17.97 -6.28
CA ARG A 263 2.05 17.11 -5.97
C ARG A 263 1.54 15.73 -5.63
N ARG A 264 1.54 14.85 -6.62
CA ARG A 264 1.04 13.48 -6.46
C ARG A 264 1.88 12.48 -7.22
N PHE A 265 1.85 11.25 -6.75
CA PHE A 265 2.54 10.13 -7.38
C PHE A 265 1.69 8.87 -7.32
N ALA A 266 1.92 7.97 -8.26
CA ALA A 266 1.36 6.63 -8.25
C ALA A 266 2.47 5.60 -8.03
N THR A 267 2.16 4.49 -7.39
CA THR A 267 3.11 3.42 -7.11
C THR A 267 2.72 2.14 -7.81
N ARG A 268 3.72 1.38 -8.22
CA ARG A 268 3.56 0.10 -8.86
C ARG A 268 4.71 -0.84 -8.53
N PHE A 269 4.43 -2.05 -8.09
CA PHE A 269 5.45 -3.08 -7.98
C PHE A 269 5.83 -3.61 -9.36
N ILE A 270 7.12 -3.60 -9.69
CA ILE A 270 7.65 -4.22 -10.90
C ILE A 270 7.94 -5.70 -10.62
N ASP A 271 8.47 -5.95 -9.43
CA ASP A 271 8.77 -7.29 -8.91
C ASP A 271 8.69 -7.29 -7.37
N ASN A 272 9.06 -8.41 -6.75
CA ASN A 272 9.01 -8.57 -5.28
C ASN A 272 9.98 -7.66 -4.50
N THR A 273 10.89 -6.97 -5.20
CA THR A 273 11.97 -6.16 -4.57
C THR A 273 11.98 -4.73 -5.05
N THR A 274 11.19 -4.40 -6.08
CA THR A 274 11.22 -3.09 -6.72
C THR A 274 9.84 -2.46 -6.73
N LEU A 275 9.71 -1.34 -6.03
CA LEU A 275 8.53 -0.48 -6.06
C LEU A 275 8.85 0.75 -6.91
N GLN A 276 8.20 0.89 -8.05
CA GLN A 276 8.31 2.05 -8.91
C GLN A 276 7.36 3.15 -8.44
N ILE A 277 7.88 4.36 -8.35
CA ILE A 277 7.15 5.59 -8.06
C ILE A 277 7.12 6.42 -9.34
N GLN A 278 5.94 6.74 -9.83
CA GLN A 278 5.73 7.53 -11.04
C GLN A 278 5.09 8.87 -10.70
N PHE A 279 5.62 9.94 -11.26
CA PHE A 279 5.12 11.32 -11.09
C PHE A 279 4.39 11.80 -12.35
N GLY A 280 3.80 12.99 -12.27
CA GLY A 280 3.09 13.63 -13.38
C GLY A 280 4.00 14.26 -14.42
N SER A 281 3.42 15.03 -15.33
CA SER A 281 4.14 15.75 -16.42
C SER A 281 4.19 17.25 -16.23
N GLY A 282 3.48 17.81 -15.24
CA GLY A 282 3.40 19.27 -15.03
C GLY A 282 4.72 19.86 -14.54
N ASN A 283 5.00 21.09 -14.94
CA ASN A 283 6.14 21.83 -14.44
C ASN A 283 5.71 22.66 -13.22
N ALA A 284 6.48 22.61 -12.13
CA ALA A 284 6.21 23.39 -10.91
C ALA A 284 6.21 24.93 -11.14
N GLU A 285 6.89 25.40 -12.19
CA GLU A 285 6.93 26.80 -12.58
C GLU A 285 5.75 27.21 -13.50
N ALA A 286 5.14 26.24 -14.18
CA ALA A 286 3.95 26.46 -14.98
C ALA A 286 2.72 26.12 -14.13
N ASN A 287 1.78 27.06 -13.99
CA ASN A 287 0.52 26.80 -13.31
C ASN A 287 -0.16 25.59 -13.95
N ASP A 288 -0.49 24.60 -13.14
CA ASP A 288 -1.26 23.38 -13.53
C ASP A 288 -2.68 23.77 -14.05
N GLU A 289 -2.97 25.06 -14.09
CA GLU A 289 -4.23 25.67 -14.49
C GLU A 289 -4.36 25.96 -15.99
N GLU A 290 -3.41 25.60 -16.83
CA GLU A 290 -3.67 25.54 -18.28
C GLU A 290 -4.59 24.34 -18.58
N ILE A 291 -5.79 24.46 -18.10
CA ILE A 291 -6.91 23.65 -18.57
C ILE A 291 -7.09 24.02 -20.03
N ILE A 292 -6.80 23.09 -20.95
CA ILE A 292 -7.22 23.27 -22.34
C ILE A 292 -8.75 23.38 -22.30
N PRO A 293 -9.31 24.56 -22.62
CA PRO A 293 -10.75 24.72 -22.49
C PRO A 293 -11.43 23.74 -23.43
N ASN A 294 -12.34 22.95 -22.90
CA ASN A 294 -13.19 22.08 -23.71
C ASN A 294 -13.82 22.94 -24.83
N PRO A 295 -13.69 22.59 -26.10
CA PRO A 295 -14.28 23.35 -27.22
C PRO A 295 -15.77 23.63 -27.03
N HIS A 296 -16.51 22.73 -26.36
CA HIS A 296 -17.90 23.00 -25.95
C HIS A 296 -18.04 24.16 -24.97
N ASN A 297 -17.12 24.29 -24.02
CA ASN A 297 -17.15 25.39 -23.04
C ASN A 297 -16.76 26.76 -23.67
N VAL A 298 -15.89 26.72 -24.67
CA VAL A 298 -15.47 27.94 -25.42
C VAL A 298 -16.59 28.40 -26.36
N GLY A 299 -17.28 27.44 -27.01
CA GLY A 299 -18.42 27.75 -27.89
C GLY A 299 -19.67 28.28 -27.17
N LEU A 300 -19.74 28.14 -25.85
CA LEU A 300 -20.83 28.57 -24.99
C LEU A 300 -20.72 30.02 -24.51
N GLY A 301 -19.90 30.89 -25.17
CA GLY A 301 -19.89 32.36 -24.98
C GLY A 301 -21.23 33.06 -25.26
N LEU A 302 -22.26 32.31 -25.57
CA LEU A 302 -23.61 32.77 -25.78
C LEU A 302 -24.35 33.03 -24.46
N PRO A 303 -25.07 34.19 -24.35
CA PRO A 303 -25.61 34.67 -23.05
C PRO A 303 -26.72 33.85 -22.42
N TYR A 304 -27.18 32.77 -23.04
CA TYR A 304 -28.37 32.03 -22.59
C TYR A 304 -28.10 30.58 -22.07
N THR A 305 -26.85 30.17 -21.94
CA THR A 305 -26.53 28.81 -21.43
C THR A 305 -26.27 28.87 -19.94
N GLN A 306 -27.24 28.43 -19.16
CA GLN A 306 -27.18 28.34 -17.69
C GLN A 306 -26.28 27.21 -17.19
N ASP A 307 -25.80 26.30 -18.04
CA ASP A 307 -25.11 25.06 -17.65
C ASP A 307 -23.58 25.18 -17.61
N LYS A 308 -23.02 26.40 -17.76
CA LYS A 308 -21.56 26.61 -17.78
C LYS A 308 -20.86 26.15 -16.49
N LEU A 309 -21.49 26.32 -15.35
CA LEU A 309 -20.90 25.98 -14.05
C LEU A 309 -20.89 24.48 -13.82
N THR A 310 -21.94 23.79 -14.20
CA THR A 310 -22.06 22.32 -14.06
C THR A 310 -21.16 21.58 -15.03
N THR A 311 -20.98 22.10 -16.25
CA THR A 311 -20.10 21.48 -17.25
C THR A 311 -18.62 21.74 -16.96
N ALA A 312 -18.28 22.88 -16.38
CA ALA A 312 -16.90 23.24 -16.02
C ALA A 312 -16.36 22.39 -14.86
N TYR A 313 -17.22 21.89 -14.00
CA TYR A 313 -16.86 21.04 -12.85
C TYR A 313 -17.12 19.55 -13.10
N SER A 314 -17.41 19.14 -14.33
CA SER A 314 -17.58 17.72 -14.64
C SER A 314 -16.24 16.97 -14.53
N PRO A 315 -16.22 15.79 -13.85
CA PRO A 315 -15.02 14.98 -13.77
C PRO A 315 -14.46 14.55 -15.13
N THR A 316 -15.28 14.55 -16.18
CA THR A 316 -14.85 14.29 -17.56
C THR A 316 -13.95 15.39 -18.15
N ASN A 317 -13.85 16.55 -17.52
CA ASN A 317 -12.92 17.62 -17.96
C ASN A 317 -11.44 17.29 -17.66
N PHE A 318 -11.15 16.29 -16.82
CA PHE A 318 -9.78 15.78 -16.60
C PHE A 318 -9.08 15.30 -17.86
N ILE A 319 -9.83 14.80 -18.82
CA ILE A 319 -9.29 14.32 -20.11
C ILE A 319 -8.59 15.45 -20.89
N PHE A 320 -8.85 16.71 -20.54
CA PHE A 320 -8.33 17.89 -21.23
C PHE A 320 -7.23 18.64 -20.45
N THR A 321 -6.78 18.14 -19.31
CA THR A 321 -5.60 18.68 -18.64
C THR A 321 -4.35 18.07 -19.25
N ASN A 322 -3.38 18.93 -19.60
CA ASN A 322 -2.09 18.50 -20.15
C ASN A 322 -1.20 17.82 -19.10
N THR A 323 -1.58 17.87 -17.83
CA THR A 323 -0.76 17.40 -16.73
C THR A 323 -1.53 16.44 -15.84
N TYR A 324 -0.88 15.35 -15.46
CA TYR A 324 -1.36 14.40 -14.46
C TYR A 324 -0.72 14.66 -13.09
N GLY A 325 -0.66 15.94 -12.69
CA GLY A 325 0.10 16.42 -11.55
C GLY A 325 1.48 16.93 -11.95
N ILE A 326 2.17 17.54 -10.99
CA ILE A 326 3.49 18.14 -11.19
C ILE A 326 4.55 17.04 -11.20
N ALA A 327 5.59 17.21 -12.02
CA ALA A 327 6.81 16.42 -11.95
C ALA A 327 7.81 17.08 -10.99
N PRO A 328 8.55 16.33 -10.17
CA PRO A 328 9.63 16.89 -9.37
C PRO A 328 10.75 17.39 -10.29
N SER A 329 11.21 18.62 -10.05
CA SER A 329 12.28 19.28 -10.81
C SER A 329 13.18 20.08 -9.87
N ASN A 330 14.49 20.01 -10.07
CA ASN A 330 15.52 20.71 -9.29
C ASN A 330 15.31 20.54 -7.75
N THR A 331 14.89 19.37 -7.31
CA THR A 331 14.57 19.05 -5.91
C THR A 331 15.05 17.66 -5.53
N THR A 332 15.16 17.44 -4.23
CA THR A 332 15.41 16.09 -3.68
C THR A 332 14.17 15.66 -2.90
N LEU A 333 13.62 14.52 -3.29
CA LEU A 333 12.51 13.89 -2.56
C LEU A 333 13.06 12.96 -1.48
N THR A 334 12.55 13.11 -0.29
CA THR A 334 12.76 12.18 0.83
C THR A 334 11.53 11.29 0.94
N VAL A 335 11.72 10.00 0.74
CA VAL A 335 10.66 8.97 0.80
C VAL A 335 10.84 8.19 2.09
N ARG A 336 9.83 8.20 2.96
CA ARG A 336 9.74 7.31 4.11
C ARG A 336 8.77 6.17 3.80
N TYR A 337 9.18 4.96 4.11
CA TYR A 337 8.41 3.76 3.77
C TYR A 337 8.62 2.68 4.83
N ILE A 338 7.66 1.76 4.94
CA ILE A 338 7.72 0.61 5.84
C ILE A 338 8.20 -0.61 5.07
N THR A 339 9.20 -1.28 5.65
CA THR A 339 9.67 -2.59 5.21
C THR A 339 9.43 -3.62 6.32
N GLY A 340 9.22 -4.87 5.96
CA GLY A 340 8.99 -5.95 6.91
C GLY A 340 7.68 -6.69 6.65
N GLY A 341 7.04 -7.18 7.69
CA GLY A 341 5.87 -8.07 7.55
C GLY A 341 6.27 -9.54 7.39
N GLY A 342 5.44 -10.28 6.67
CA GLY A 342 5.61 -11.73 6.55
C GLY A 342 5.07 -12.49 7.76
N VAL A 343 5.04 -13.83 7.65
CA VAL A 343 4.51 -14.71 8.70
C VAL A 343 5.28 -14.56 10.02
N ALA A 344 6.59 -14.28 9.96
CA ALA A 344 7.44 -14.11 11.14
C ALA A 344 7.07 -12.90 12.02
N SER A 345 6.31 -11.94 11.48
CA SER A 345 5.85 -10.78 12.24
C SER A 345 4.60 -11.04 13.09
N ASN A 346 3.99 -12.24 13.01
CA ASN A 346 2.89 -12.64 13.88
C ASN A 346 3.42 -13.06 15.26
N VAL A 347 3.86 -12.11 16.06
CA VAL A 347 4.45 -12.35 17.38
C VAL A 347 3.40 -12.78 18.41
N ALA A 348 3.81 -13.57 19.40
CA ALA A 348 2.94 -14.03 20.47
C ALA A 348 2.49 -12.87 21.40
N ALA A 349 1.44 -13.10 22.17
CA ALA A 349 1.01 -12.17 23.19
C ALA A 349 2.10 -11.93 24.24
N ASN A 350 2.21 -10.73 24.78
CA ASN A 350 3.15 -10.29 25.81
C ASN A 350 4.63 -10.34 25.40
N THR A 351 4.94 -10.22 24.12
CA THR A 351 6.32 -10.20 23.62
C THR A 351 6.83 -8.80 23.28
N LEU A 352 5.95 -7.87 22.93
CA LEU A 352 6.30 -6.49 22.61
C LEU A 352 6.40 -5.68 23.91
N THR A 353 7.62 -5.42 24.37
CA THR A 353 7.87 -4.86 25.70
C THR A 353 8.71 -3.60 25.70
N ASN A 354 9.38 -3.25 24.60
CA ASN A 354 10.25 -2.10 24.52
C ASN A 354 9.63 -1.04 23.61
N VAL A 355 9.50 0.19 24.08
CA VAL A 355 9.03 1.35 23.31
C VAL A 355 10.16 2.33 23.09
N ASP A 356 10.29 2.84 21.87
CA ASP A 356 11.21 3.94 21.59
C ASP A 356 10.63 5.25 22.12
N THR A 357 11.34 5.85 23.06
CA THR A 357 10.96 7.11 23.71
C THR A 357 11.76 8.31 23.20
N THR A 358 12.56 8.14 22.16
CA THR A 358 13.51 9.19 21.68
C THR A 358 12.79 10.47 21.29
N ASN A 359 11.64 10.37 20.63
CA ASN A 359 10.84 11.50 20.16
C ASN A 359 9.67 11.85 21.09
N THR A 360 9.61 11.26 22.29
CA THR A 360 8.55 11.49 23.25
C THR A 360 8.80 12.79 24.02
N THR A 361 7.77 13.60 24.18
CA THR A 361 7.87 14.89 24.87
C THR A 361 6.86 14.99 26.00
N PHE A 362 7.18 15.76 27.03
CA PHE A 362 6.20 16.12 28.03
C PHE A 362 5.25 17.21 27.51
N ILE A 363 3.98 17.12 27.88
CA ILE A 363 2.97 18.12 27.49
C ILE A 363 3.32 19.49 28.04
N GLN A 364 3.97 19.57 29.24
CA GLN A 364 4.47 20.82 29.78
C GLN A 364 6.00 20.85 29.89
N PRO A 365 6.66 21.92 29.44
CA PRO A 365 8.13 22.00 29.41
C PRO A 365 8.82 22.26 30.77
N THR A 366 8.11 22.77 31.78
CA THR A 366 8.69 23.13 33.08
C THR A 366 8.19 22.21 34.19
N LEU A 367 8.93 21.14 34.45
CA LEU A 367 8.60 20.12 35.45
C LEU A 367 9.72 19.95 36.47
N ASN A 368 9.38 19.35 37.62
CA ASN A 368 10.41 18.88 38.54
C ASN A 368 11.22 17.76 37.92
N ALA A 369 12.52 17.96 37.73
CA ALA A 369 13.40 17.06 36.98
C ALA A 369 13.41 15.62 37.52
N SER A 370 13.37 15.43 38.85
CA SER A 370 13.39 14.10 39.47
C SER A 370 12.10 13.35 39.24
N LEU A 371 10.95 14.03 39.32
CA LEU A 371 9.65 13.43 39.01
C LEU A 371 9.48 13.16 37.51
N ALA A 372 9.92 14.08 36.66
CA ALA A 372 9.91 13.91 35.22
C ALA A 372 10.72 12.67 34.82
N GLN A 373 11.91 12.49 35.34
CA GLN A 373 12.73 11.31 35.08
C GLN A 373 12.07 10.01 35.58
N TYR A 374 11.43 10.05 36.75
CA TYR A 374 10.70 8.89 37.28
C TYR A 374 9.54 8.51 36.38
N VAL A 375 8.75 9.49 35.96
CA VAL A 375 7.63 9.31 35.03
C VAL A 375 8.11 8.74 33.69
N PHE A 376 9.15 9.32 33.11
CA PHE A 376 9.74 8.88 31.86
C PHE A 376 10.18 7.40 31.92
N ASN A 377 10.83 7.02 33.02
CA ASN A 377 11.28 5.63 33.22
C ASN A 377 10.14 4.66 33.55
N SER A 378 8.93 5.15 33.83
CA SER A 378 7.76 4.32 34.15
C SER A 378 6.98 3.86 32.92
N VAL A 379 7.34 4.35 31.74
CA VAL A 379 6.69 3.95 30.48
C VAL A 379 6.89 2.46 30.25
N ALA A 380 5.81 1.78 29.98
CA ALA A 380 5.80 0.36 29.64
C ALA A 380 4.78 0.09 28.53
N VAL A 381 5.05 -0.90 27.74
CA VAL A 381 4.17 -1.33 26.65
C VAL A 381 3.97 -2.85 26.71
N ASN A 382 2.82 -3.30 26.28
CA ASN A 382 2.52 -4.72 26.18
C ASN A 382 1.48 -4.98 25.07
N ASN A 383 1.62 -6.09 24.32
CA ASN A 383 0.58 -6.60 23.45
C ASN A 383 -0.20 -7.70 24.19
N ALA A 384 -1.39 -7.39 24.66
CA ALA A 384 -2.22 -8.35 25.37
C ALA A 384 -2.70 -9.51 24.46
N GLY A 385 -2.83 -9.27 23.16
CA GLY A 385 -3.13 -10.27 22.14
C GLY A 385 -1.94 -10.54 21.23
N ALA A 386 -1.90 -11.74 20.62
CA ALA A 386 -0.92 -12.03 19.58
C ALA A 386 -1.12 -11.11 18.36
N ALA A 387 -0.03 -10.75 17.69
CA ALA A 387 -0.10 -10.08 16.40
C ALA A 387 -0.57 -11.06 15.33
N THR A 388 -1.40 -10.60 14.41
CA THR A 388 -1.99 -11.42 13.35
C THR A 388 -2.04 -10.67 12.03
N GLY A 389 -2.18 -11.40 10.93
CA GLY A 389 -2.34 -10.82 9.59
C GLY A 389 -1.03 -10.63 8.83
N GLY A 390 0.12 -10.89 9.46
CA GLY A 390 1.40 -10.95 8.75
C GLY A 390 1.43 -12.14 7.82
N ALA A 391 1.74 -11.91 6.55
CA ALA A 391 1.84 -12.95 5.54
C ALA A 391 2.91 -12.60 4.52
N ASP A 392 3.52 -13.62 3.95
CA ASP A 392 4.42 -13.45 2.82
C ASP A 392 3.63 -12.99 1.59
N GLY A 393 4.33 -12.48 0.61
CA GLY A 393 3.71 -12.01 -0.63
C GLY A 393 3.00 -13.11 -1.42
N ASP A 394 2.19 -12.71 -2.38
CA ASP A 394 1.47 -13.64 -3.24
C ASP A 394 2.45 -14.57 -3.97
N SER A 395 2.24 -15.86 -3.86
CA SER A 395 2.91 -16.83 -4.72
C SER A 395 2.44 -16.67 -6.17
N THR A 396 3.22 -17.16 -7.14
CA THR A 396 2.88 -17.08 -8.57
C THR A 396 1.46 -17.60 -8.88
N GLU A 397 1.02 -18.66 -8.20
CA GLU A 397 -0.32 -19.22 -8.42
C GLU A 397 -1.41 -18.41 -7.71
N GLU A 398 -1.16 -17.93 -6.50
CA GLU A 398 -2.06 -17.03 -5.78
C GLU A 398 -2.26 -15.72 -6.55
N LEU A 399 -1.17 -15.11 -7.03
CA LEU A 399 -1.22 -13.91 -7.86
C LEU A 399 -2.11 -14.13 -9.09
N ARG A 400 -1.97 -15.27 -9.77
CA ARG A 400 -2.79 -15.64 -10.93
C ARG A 400 -4.26 -15.77 -10.57
N GLN A 401 -4.59 -16.52 -9.51
CA GLN A 401 -5.97 -16.75 -9.08
C GLN A 401 -6.62 -15.46 -8.55
N ASN A 402 -5.89 -14.68 -7.76
CA ASN A 402 -6.37 -13.41 -7.23
C ASN A 402 -6.64 -12.40 -8.35
N THR A 403 -5.79 -12.36 -9.38
CA THR A 403 -5.98 -11.49 -10.54
C THR A 403 -7.24 -11.85 -11.32
N ILE A 404 -7.44 -13.14 -11.64
CA ILE A 404 -8.63 -13.61 -12.35
C ILE A 404 -9.90 -13.31 -11.55
N SER A 405 -9.85 -13.54 -10.25
CA SER A 405 -10.99 -13.29 -9.35
C SER A 405 -11.30 -11.80 -9.24
N SER A 406 -10.29 -10.94 -9.10
CA SER A 406 -10.43 -9.49 -9.04
C SER A 406 -11.05 -8.92 -10.31
N TYR A 407 -10.63 -9.40 -11.47
CA TYR A 407 -11.24 -8.99 -12.75
C TYR A 407 -12.73 -9.34 -12.81
N GLY A 408 -13.13 -10.52 -12.31
CA GLY A 408 -14.52 -10.94 -12.26
C GLY A 408 -15.41 -10.01 -11.43
N THR A 409 -14.90 -9.50 -10.31
CA THR A 409 -15.67 -8.62 -9.40
C THR A 409 -15.73 -7.16 -9.87
N GLN A 410 -14.81 -6.71 -10.73
CA GLN A 410 -14.73 -5.33 -11.22
C GLN A 410 -14.83 -4.27 -10.10
N LEU A 411 -14.22 -4.54 -8.94
CA LEU A 411 -14.25 -3.70 -7.73
C LEU A 411 -15.67 -3.45 -7.17
N ARG A 412 -16.65 -4.29 -7.48
CA ARG A 412 -18.02 -4.21 -6.94
C ARG A 412 -18.19 -5.13 -5.74
N ASN A 413 -19.19 -4.85 -4.91
CA ASN A 413 -19.63 -5.68 -3.79
C ASN A 413 -21.16 -5.91 -3.91
N VAL A 414 -21.56 -6.84 -4.78
CA VAL A 414 -22.97 -7.13 -5.07
C VAL A 414 -23.32 -8.56 -4.69
N THR A 415 -22.48 -9.52 -5.05
CA THR A 415 -22.66 -10.95 -4.75
C THR A 415 -21.83 -11.36 -3.53
N ALA A 416 -22.15 -12.50 -2.93
CA ALA A 416 -21.35 -13.08 -1.83
C ALA A 416 -19.90 -13.33 -2.27
N ASP A 417 -19.70 -13.76 -3.52
CA ASP A 417 -18.38 -13.99 -4.09
C ASP A 417 -17.58 -12.68 -4.26
N ASP A 418 -18.24 -11.57 -4.61
CA ASP A 418 -17.58 -10.26 -4.67
C ASP A 418 -17.05 -9.86 -3.29
N TYR A 419 -17.85 -10.01 -2.23
CA TYR A 419 -17.41 -9.75 -0.85
C TYR A 419 -16.25 -10.66 -0.45
N LEU A 420 -16.29 -11.94 -0.81
CA LEU A 420 -15.20 -12.88 -0.55
C LEU A 420 -13.90 -12.42 -1.21
N VAL A 421 -13.93 -12.12 -2.51
CA VAL A 421 -12.75 -11.68 -3.28
C VAL A 421 -12.20 -10.37 -2.72
N ARG A 422 -13.07 -9.40 -2.40
CA ARG A 422 -12.66 -8.11 -1.81
C ARG A 422 -12.03 -8.27 -0.43
N THR A 423 -12.55 -9.19 0.39
CA THR A 423 -11.98 -9.50 1.71
C THR A 423 -10.58 -10.11 1.57
N LEU A 424 -10.39 -11.05 0.65
CA LEU A 424 -9.09 -11.68 0.41
C LEU A 424 -8.08 -10.74 -0.28
N SER A 425 -8.56 -9.77 -1.07
CA SER A 425 -7.72 -8.76 -1.75
C SER A 425 -7.50 -7.48 -0.94
N MET A 426 -7.71 -7.51 0.38
CA MET A 426 -7.46 -6.38 1.27
C MET A 426 -6.01 -5.89 1.10
N PRO A 427 -5.77 -4.54 1.09
CA PRO A 427 -4.41 -4.00 0.97
C PRO A 427 -3.48 -4.50 2.08
N SER A 428 -2.22 -4.71 1.75
CA SER A 428 -1.21 -5.35 2.60
C SER A 428 -0.91 -4.61 3.92
N ASN A 429 -1.14 -3.30 3.96
CA ASN A 429 -0.98 -2.47 5.16
C ASN A 429 -2.02 -2.75 6.26
N PHE A 430 -3.16 -3.37 5.91
CA PHE A 430 -4.17 -3.80 6.88
C PHE A 430 -4.01 -5.26 7.32
N GLY A 431 -2.96 -5.93 6.87
CA GLY A 431 -2.74 -7.35 7.09
C GLY A 431 -3.33 -8.22 5.98
N SER A 432 -3.16 -9.53 6.10
CA SER A 432 -3.67 -10.51 5.16
C SER A 432 -4.64 -11.50 5.82
N ILE A 433 -5.64 -11.89 5.07
CA ILE A 433 -6.64 -12.87 5.48
C ILE A 433 -6.36 -14.18 4.75
N SER A 434 -6.14 -15.25 5.52
CA SER A 434 -5.85 -16.59 4.99
C SER A 434 -7.07 -17.22 4.34
N LYS A 435 -8.23 -17.12 5.00
CA LYS A 435 -9.50 -17.68 4.52
C LYS A 435 -10.64 -16.77 4.89
N ALA A 436 -11.64 -16.68 4.03
CA ALA A 436 -12.87 -15.97 4.31
C ALA A 436 -14.09 -16.80 3.87
N HIS A 437 -15.21 -16.60 4.53
CA HIS A 437 -16.50 -17.17 4.17
C HIS A 437 -17.58 -16.13 4.37
N VAL A 438 -18.46 -16.00 3.38
CA VAL A 438 -19.55 -15.02 3.38
C VAL A 438 -20.86 -15.75 3.37
N GLN A 439 -21.73 -15.45 4.35
CA GLN A 439 -23.07 -16.02 4.42
C GLN A 439 -24.12 -15.01 4.88
N LYS A 440 -25.36 -15.32 4.62
CA LYS A 440 -26.48 -14.60 5.25
C LYS A 440 -26.72 -15.17 6.65
N PRO A 441 -26.99 -14.31 7.67
CA PRO A 441 -27.37 -14.80 9.00
C PRO A 441 -28.63 -15.65 8.92
N LEU A 442 -28.60 -16.81 9.59
CA LEU A 442 -29.72 -17.76 9.61
C LEU A 442 -31.03 -17.18 10.20
N ASN A 443 -30.91 -16.16 11.05
CA ASN A 443 -32.03 -15.54 11.78
C ASN A 443 -32.25 -14.07 11.41
N ALA A 444 -31.73 -13.59 10.28
CA ALA A 444 -31.92 -12.19 9.90
C ALA A 444 -33.33 -11.93 9.41
N ASN A 445 -34.07 -11.10 10.14
CA ASN A 445 -35.36 -10.53 9.68
C ASN A 445 -35.19 -9.52 8.54
N SER A 446 -33.99 -9.26 8.10
CA SER A 446 -33.59 -8.28 7.08
C SER A 446 -32.68 -8.93 6.03
N ASN A 447 -33.01 -8.73 4.76
CA ASN A 447 -32.22 -9.18 3.63
C ASN A 447 -30.94 -8.32 3.38
N THR A 448 -30.65 -7.37 4.28
CA THR A 448 -29.59 -6.37 4.11
C THR A 448 -28.33 -6.66 4.92
N THR A 449 -28.30 -7.72 5.73
CA THR A 449 -27.15 -8.11 6.56
C THR A 449 -26.41 -9.29 5.94
N LEU A 450 -25.07 -9.19 5.93
CA LEU A 450 -24.15 -10.27 5.58
C LEU A 450 -23.19 -10.49 6.75
N GLU A 451 -22.84 -11.74 7.01
CA GLU A 451 -21.78 -12.13 7.94
C GLU A 451 -20.56 -12.58 7.16
N ILE A 452 -19.41 -11.99 7.48
CA ILE A 452 -18.13 -12.34 6.89
C ILE A 452 -17.27 -12.96 8.00
N TYR A 453 -16.99 -14.24 7.86
CA TYR A 453 -16.07 -14.98 8.76
C TYR A 453 -14.69 -14.96 8.14
N THR A 454 -13.71 -14.51 8.91
CA THR A 454 -12.31 -14.42 8.46
C THR A 454 -11.41 -15.23 9.37
N LEU A 455 -10.41 -15.85 8.77
CA LEU A 455 -9.30 -16.48 9.46
C LEU A 455 -8.02 -15.78 9.03
N SER A 456 -7.31 -15.20 9.98
CA SER A 456 -6.02 -14.56 9.73
C SER A 456 -4.90 -15.59 9.65
N TYR A 457 -3.74 -15.17 9.14
CA TYR A 457 -2.50 -15.94 9.30
C TYR A 457 -2.03 -15.84 10.75
N ASP A 458 -1.53 -16.95 11.28
CA ASP A 458 -0.94 -17.10 12.59
C ASP A 458 0.35 -17.92 12.47
N LEU A 459 1.22 -17.84 13.48
CA LEU A 459 2.48 -18.60 13.55
C LEU A 459 2.28 -20.13 13.73
N ASN A 460 1.08 -20.58 14.06
CA ASN A 460 0.77 -22.01 14.35
C ASN A 460 0.09 -22.70 13.17
#